data_0860d54cf68db75276f5d97485f9cce7
#
_entry.id   0860d54cf68db75276f5d97485f9cce7
#
_cell.length_a   1.000
_cell.length_b   1.000
_cell.length_c   1.000
_cell.angle_alpha   90.00
_cell.angle_beta   90.00
_cell.angle_gamma   90.00
#
_symmetry.space_group_name_H-M   'P 1'
#
loop_
_entity.id
_entity.type
_entity.pdbx_description
1 polymer ?
#
loop_
_entity_poly.entity_id
_entity_poly.type
_entity_poly.pdbx_seq_one_letter_code
_entity_poly.pdbx_strand_id
1 'polypeptide(L)'
;MTNDFKHLQAAHCENGVTTNLLRSAGAEKLTEPLAFGIGSGLFYVQLPFLVINNGPAIAFRTMPGLIFKRTCNALEIPVFRKKFSSKEAGKKYLDDCLAAGQPVGAQVGVYYLTYFPKEYRFHFNAHNMIVFGKEDDRYLISDPVMETPTSLTDYELQRVRFAKGAFAPRGQIYYPKEKRIVTDEQMAKSIVKGIKRNVTHMIRIP
;
A
#
# COMPACT_ATOMS: atom_id res chain seq x y z
N MET A 1 7.43 16.55 15.15
CA MET A 1 7.70 17.24 13.88
C MET A 1 6.56 16.86 12.93
N THR A 2 5.70 17.83 12.60
CA THR A 2 4.64 17.64 11.61
C THR A 2 5.30 17.49 10.24
N ASN A 3 5.20 16.32 9.68
CA ASN A 3 5.67 16.03 8.34
C ASN A 3 4.70 16.67 7.34
N ASP A 4 5.19 17.34 6.28
CA ASP A 4 4.38 17.92 5.18
C ASP A 4 3.61 16.86 4.36
N PHE A 5 3.36 15.70 4.95
CA PHE A 5 2.64 14.61 4.30
C PHE A 5 1.17 14.99 4.07
N LYS A 6 0.75 14.95 2.79
CA LYS A 6 -0.63 15.23 2.39
C LYS A 6 -1.40 13.93 2.21
N HIS A 7 -2.43 13.75 3.03
CA HIS A 7 -3.39 12.67 2.84
C HIS A 7 -4.28 12.96 1.62
N LEU A 8 -4.49 11.96 0.78
CA LEU A 8 -5.48 11.97 -0.29
C LEU A 8 -6.33 10.71 -0.18
N GLN A 9 -7.64 10.91 -0.12
CA GLN A 9 -8.59 9.80 -0.17
C GLN A 9 -8.53 9.09 -1.53
N ALA A 10 -8.74 7.78 -1.52
CA ALA A 10 -8.72 6.93 -2.70
C ALA A 10 -9.72 5.77 -2.54
N ALA A 11 -10.19 5.24 -3.64
CA ALA A 11 -11.17 4.14 -3.63
C ALA A 11 -10.56 2.80 -3.18
N HIS A 12 -9.23 2.61 -3.33
CA HIS A 12 -8.58 1.35 -3.02
C HIS A 12 -7.27 1.54 -2.21
N CYS A 13 -7.12 0.80 -1.12
CA CYS A 13 -6.02 0.97 -0.17
C CYS A 13 -4.62 0.91 -0.80
N GLU A 14 -4.30 -0.10 -1.61
CA GLU A 14 -2.96 -0.24 -2.22
C GLU A 14 -2.67 0.85 -3.25
N ASN A 15 -3.66 1.21 -4.08
CA ASN A 15 -3.51 2.25 -5.08
C ASN A 15 -3.33 3.62 -4.42
N GLY A 16 -4.16 3.90 -3.41
CA GLY A 16 -4.09 5.15 -2.65
C GLY A 16 -2.78 5.29 -1.89
N VAL A 17 -2.32 4.25 -1.19
CA VAL A 17 -1.00 4.26 -0.53
C VAL A 17 0.11 4.47 -1.54
N THR A 18 0.06 3.80 -2.71
CA THR A 18 1.04 3.99 -3.78
C THR A 18 1.06 5.44 -4.24
N THR A 19 -0.11 6.02 -4.51
CA THR A 19 -0.25 7.40 -4.95
C THR A 19 0.29 8.37 -3.91
N ASN A 20 -0.15 8.26 -2.66
CA ASN A 20 0.21 9.19 -1.60
C ASN A 20 1.72 9.15 -1.27
N LEU A 21 2.32 7.96 -1.19
CA LEU A 21 3.77 7.82 -0.98
C LEU A 21 4.59 8.36 -2.13
N LEU A 22 4.20 8.09 -3.39
CA LEU A 22 4.95 8.54 -4.53
C LEU A 22 4.79 10.04 -4.79
N ARG A 23 3.62 10.62 -4.50
CA ARG A 23 3.44 12.08 -4.54
C ARG A 23 4.32 12.76 -3.50
N SER A 24 4.41 12.25 -2.28
CA SER A 24 5.32 12.78 -1.26
C SER A 24 6.80 12.63 -1.62
N ALA A 25 7.11 11.74 -2.56
CA ALA A 25 8.46 11.51 -3.10
C ALA A 25 8.73 12.22 -4.44
N GLY A 26 7.82 13.12 -4.91
CA GLY A 26 8.06 13.95 -6.09
C GLY A 26 7.28 13.56 -7.35
N ALA A 27 6.48 12.50 -7.33
CA ALA A 27 5.57 12.15 -8.44
C ALA A 27 4.23 12.90 -8.30
N GLU A 28 4.25 14.23 -8.24
CA GLU A 28 3.10 15.06 -7.87
C GLU A 28 1.86 14.88 -8.76
N LYS A 29 2.05 14.57 -10.04
CA LYS A 29 0.97 14.35 -11.01
C LYS A 29 0.39 12.93 -10.98
N LEU A 30 0.95 12.03 -10.16
CA LEU A 30 0.44 10.67 -10.04
C LEU A 30 -0.94 10.69 -9.38
N THR A 31 -1.92 10.06 -10.02
CA THR A 31 -3.27 9.85 -9.48
C THR A 31 -3.51 8.37 -9.19
N GLU A 32 -4.53 8.04 -8.42
CA GLU A 32 -4.87 6.65 -8.12
C GLU A 32 -5.09 5.80 -9.38
N PRO A 33 -5.89 6.23 -10.39
CA PRO A 33 -6.03 5.48 -11.64
C PRO A 33 -4.70 5.29 -12.37
N LEU A 34 -3.83 6.29 -12.38
CA LEU A 34 -2.50 6.18 -12.99
C LEU A 34 -1.62 5.17 -12.24
N ALA A 35 -1.61 5.18 -10.91
CA ALA A 35 -0.89 4.19 -10.11
C ALA A 35 -1.37 2.77 -10.38
N PHE A 36 -2.69 2.56 -10.49
CA PHE A 36 -3.28 1.28 -10.86
C PHE A 36 -2.88 0.83 -12.28
N GLY A 37 -2.98 1.72 -13.26
CA GLY A 37 -2.65 1.42 -14.67
C GLY A 37 -1.16 1.15 -14.88
N ILE A 38 -0.27 2.04 -14.39
CA ILE A 38 1.18 1.89 -14.48
C ILE A 38 1.65 0.64 -13.72
N GLY A 39 1.06 0.36 -12.55
CA GLY A 39 1.31 -0.82 -11.75
C GLY A 39 0.76 -2.12 -12.34
N SER A 40 0.09 -2.04 -13.50
CA SER A 40 -0.58 -3.18 -14.15
C SER A 40 -1.51 -3.91 -13.18
N GLY A 41 -2.40 -3.13 -12.59
CA GLY A 41 -3.37 -3.61 -11.61
C GLY A 41 -4.50 -4.42 -12.23
N LEU A 42 -4.87 -4.13 -13.49
CA LEU A 42 -5.93 -4.84 -14.18
C LEU A 42 -5.52 -6.28 -14.45
N PHE A 43 -6.36 -7.19 -13.98
CA PHE A 43 -6.16 -8.63 -14.17
C PHE A 43 -7.50 -9.34 -13.94
N TYR A 44 -7.74 -10.42 -14.67
CA TYR A 44 -8.88 -11.29 -14.40
C TYR A 44 -8.41 -12.74 -14.38
N VAL A 45 -8.83 -13.48 -13.37
CA VAL A 45 -8.64 -14.92 -13.30
C VAL A 45 -9.81 -15.54 -12.54
N GLN A 46 -10.28 -16.67 -13.05
CA GLN A 46 -11.23 -17.54 -12.37
C GLN A 46 -10.54 -18.89 -12.13
N LEU A 47 -10.53 -19.33 -10.88
CA LEU A 47 -9.92 -20.59 -10.46
C LEU A 47 -11.03 -21.56 -10.01
N PRO A 48 -11.58 -22.38 -10.91
CA PRO A 48 -12.74 -23.21 -10.61
C PRO A 48 -12.44 -24.30 -9.55
N PHE A 49 -11.19 -24.69 -9.41
CA PHE A 49 -10.73 -25.67 -8.41
C PHE A 49 -10.53 -25.07 -7.00
N LEU A 50 -10.55 -23.75 -6.86
CA LEU A 50 -10.45 -23.05 -5.58
C LEU A 50 -11.79 -22.45 -5.22
N VAL A 51 -12.44 -23.02 -4.21
CA VAL A 51 -13.76 -22.57 -3.75
C VAL A 51 -13.62 -21.55 -2.63
N ILE A 52 -14.22 -20.37 -2.80
CA ILE A 52 -14.32 -19.31 -1.79
C ILE A 52 -15.78 -18.87 -1.70
N ASN A 53 -16.35 -18.87 -0.50
CA ASN A 53 -17.75 -18.49 -0.27
C ASN A 53 -18.75 -19.24 -1.18
N ASN A 54 -18.59 -20.57 -1.29
CA ASN A 54 -19.43 -21.46 -2.11
C ASN A 54 -19.40 -21.21 -3.63
N GLY A 55 -18.39 -20.49 -4.12
CA GLY A 55 -18.19 -20.25 -5.55
C GLY A 55 -16.73 -20.37 -5.94
N PRO A 56 -16.42 -20.40 -7.26
CA PRO A 56 -15.05 -20.39 -7.73
C PRO A 56 -14.34 -19.09 -7.30
N ALA A 57 -13.06 -19.20 -6.96
CA ALA A 57 -12.27 -18.00 -6.67
C ALA A 57 -12.12 -17.15 -7.92
N ILE A 58 -12.45 -15.86 -7.80
CA ILE A 58 -12.32 -14.87 -8.87
C ILE A 58 -11.46 -13.71 -8.36
N ALA A 59 -10.52 -13.27 -9.18
CA ALA A 59 -9.76 -12.07 -8.93
C ALA A 59 -9.84 -11.11 -10.12
N PHE A 60 -10.13 -9.83 -9.82
CA PHE A 60 -10.25 -8.75 -10.81
C PHE A 60 -9.01 -7.87 -10.89
N ARG A 61 -8.00 -8.19 -10.12
CA ARG A 61 -6.77 -7.40 -10.01
C ARG A 61 -5.56 -8.29 -9.74
N THR A 62 -4.40 -7.73 -10.02
CA THR A 62 -3.13 -8.37 -9.71
C THR A 62 -2.95 -8.62 -8.20
N MET A 63 -2.03 -9.51 -7.87
CA MET A 63 -1.73 -9.88 -6.48
C MET A 63 -1.35 -8.65 -5.62
N PRO A 64 -1.78 -8.63 -4.34
CA PRO A 64 -1.43 -7.56 -3.41
C PRO A 64 0.07 -7.29 -3.32
N GLY A 65 0.44 -6.02 -3.24
CA GLY A 65 1.82 -5.56 -3.12
C GLY A 65 2.58 -5.45 -4.46
N LEU A 66 1.97 -5.78 -5.60
CA LEU A 66 2.59 -5.66 -6.91
C LEU A 66 2.44 -4.27 -7.52
N ILE A 67 1.35 -3.56 -7.24
CA ILE A 67 1.09 -2.23 -7.82
C ILE A 67 2.17 -1.25 -7.37
N PHE A 68 2.42 -1.13 -6.07
CA PHE A 68 3.48 -0.26 -5.56
C PHE A 68 4.84 -0.56 -6.20
N LYS A 69 5.27 -1.83 -6.17
CA LYS A 69 6.55 -2.24 -6.74
C LYS A 69 6.66 -1.92 -8.23
N ARG A 70 5.61 -2.23 -9.01
CA ARG A 70 5.61 -2.04 -10.46
C ARG A 70 5.56 -0.56 -10.85
N THR A 71 4.78 0.25 -10.13
CA THR A 71 4.70 1.71 -10.33
C THR A 71 6.05 2.35 -10.04
N CYS A 72 6.68 2.03 -8.91
CA CYS A 72 8.01 2.52 -8.58
C CYS A 72 9.05 2.12 -9.65
N ASN A 73 9.06 0.86 -10.09
CA ASN A 73 9.97 0.40 -11.14
C ASN A 73 9.75 1.10 -12.49
N ALA A 74 8.49 1.41 -12.84
CA ALA A 74 8.16 2.12 -14.07
C ALA A 74 8.62 3.58 -14.02
N LEU A 75 8.49 4.21 -12.85
CA LEU A 75 8.94 5.57 -12.57
C LEU A 75 10.43 5.66 -12.17
N GLU A 76 11.14 4.51 -12.17
CA GLU A 76 12.56 4.40 -11.82
C GLU A 76 12.87 4.93 -10.40
N ILE A 77 11.94 4.77 -9.48
CA ILE A 77 12.09 5.16 -8.08
C ILE A 77 12.51 3.93 -7.26
N PRO A 78 13.69 3.94 -6.63
CA PRO A 78 14.15 2.84 -5.79
C PRO A 78 13.24 2.62 -4.58
N VAL A 79 12.99 1.35 -4.24
CA VAL A 79 12.06 0.97 -3.16
C VAL A 79 12.81 0.32 -2.01
N PHE A 80 12.45 0.67 -0.80
CA PHE A 80 12.68 -0.13 0.38
C PHE A 80 11.45 -0.97 0.70
N ARG A 81 11.64 -2.25 1.04
CA ARG A 81 10.60 -3.15 1.53
C ARG A 81 11.20 -4.18 2.46
N LYS A 82 10.62 -4.33 3.65
CA LYS A 82 11.12 -5.27 4.67
C LYS A 82 9.97 -5.85 5.50
N LYS A 83 10.08 -7.13 5.85
CA LYS A 83 9.28 -7.81 6.88
C LYS A 83 10.14 -8.03 8.11
N PHE A 84 9.51 -8.16 9.26
CA PHE A 84 10.20 -8.34 10.54
C PHE A 84 9.76 -9.64 11.20
N SER A 85 10.70 -10.30 11.87
CA SER A 85 10.46 -11.48 12.67
C SER A 85 9.98 -11.16 14.08
N SER A 86 10.36 -10.02 14.64
CA SER A 86 9.91 -9.54 15.95
C SER A 86 9.16 -8.22 15.87
N LYS A 87 8.21 -8.03 16.81
CA LYS A 87 7.43 -6.78 16.93
C LYS A 87 8.33 -5.62 17.35
N GLU A 88 9.25 -5.87 18.25
CA GLU A 88 10.19 -4.89 18.81
C GLU A 88 11.10 -4.32 17.71
N ALA A 89 11.69 -5.22 16.90
CA ALA A 89 12.53 -4.81 15.77
C ALA A 89 11.71 -4.04 14.73
N GLY A 90 10.47 -4.49 14.43
CA GLY A 90 9.58 -3.83 13.50
C GLY A 90 9.08 -2.48 13.99
N LYS A 91 8.88 -2.32 15.31
CA LYS A 91 8.53 -1.05 15.95
C LYS A 91 9.71 -0.09 15.89
N LYS A 92 10.88 -0.52 16.39
CA LYS A 92 12.09 0.32 16.40
C LYS A 92 12.39 0.88 15.00
N TYR A 93 12.36 0.02 13.98
CA TYR A 93 12.64 0.44 12.62
C TYR A 93 11.62 1.46 12.09
N LEU A 94 10.32 1.28 12.42
CA LEU A 94 9.28 2.25 12.05
C LEU A 94 9.54 3.59 12.75
N ASP A 95 9.81 3.57 14.06
CA ASP A 95 10.07 4.78 14.85
C ASP A 95 11.30 5.53 14.30
N ASP A 96 12.37 4.81 13.92
CA ASP A 96 13.57 5.39 13.29
C ASP A 96 13.22 6.07 11.94
N CYS A 97 12.36 5.45 11.10
CA CYS A 97 11.90 6.06 9.85
C CYS A 97 11.10 7.35 10.11
N LEU A 98 10.16 7.31 11.04
CA LEU A 98 9.32 8.47 11.38
C LEU A 98 10.14 9.62 11.98
N ALA A 99 11.12 9.31 12.83
CA ALA A 99 12.05 10.30 13.38
C ALA A 99 12.90 10.98 12.28
N ALA A 100 13.19 10.25 11.20
CA ALA A 100 13.85 10.79 10.00
C ALA A 100 12.89 11.52 9.04
N GLY A 101 11.61 11.71 9.42
CA GLY A 101 10.61 12.35 8.57
C GLY A 101 10.16 11.51 7.36
N GLN A 102 10.40 10.19 7.36
CA GLN A 102 10.05 9.28 6.28
C GLN A 102 8.67 8.65 6.49
N PRO A 103 7.64 9.01 5.70
CA PRO A 103 6.37 8.29 5.69
C PRO A 103 6.55 6.86 5.19
N VAL A 104 5.84 5.91 5.80
CA VAL A 104 6.03 4.49 5.57
C VAL A 104 4.70 3.82 5.24
N GLY A 105 4.62 3.18 4.10
CA GLY A 105 3.53 2.25 3.78
C GLY A 105 3.63 0.99 4.64
N ALA A 106 2.51 0.57 5.21
CA ALA A 106 2.43 -0.62 6.05
C ALA A 106 1.31 -1.54 5.55
N GLN A 107 1.63 -2.84 5.41
CA GLN A 107 0.59 -3.86 5.25
C GLN A 107 0.04 -4.23 6.62
N VAL A 108 -1.28 -4.36 6.74
CA VAL A 108 -1.97 -4.57 8.01
C VAL A 108 -3.17 -5.50 7.89
N GLY A 109 -3.63 -6.02 9.02
CA GLY A 109 -4.88 -6.78 9.13
C GLY A 109 -6.05 -5.86 9.48
N VAL A 110 -7.17 -5.97 8.73
CA VAL A 110 -8.37 -5.13 8.89
C VAL A 110 -9.09 -5.36 10.22
N TYR A 111 -9.12 -6.62 10.70
CA TYR A 111 -9.94 -7.01 11.84
C TYR A 111 -9.74 -6.16 13.10
N TYR A 112 -8.53 -5.67 13.32
CA TYR A 112 -8.16 -4.89 14.50
C TYR A 112 -8.03 -3.39 14.24
N LEU A 113 -8.45 -2.87 13.07
CA LEU A 113 -8.47 -1.43 12.79
C LEU A 113 -9.62 -0.78 13.56
N THR A 114 -9.30 -0.11 14.66
CA THR A 114 -10.30 0.44 15.59
C THR A 114 -11.10 1.59 15.01
N TYR A 115 -10.57 2.31 14.02
CA TYR A 115 -11.24 3.38 13.31
C TYR A 115 -12.23 2.90 12.21
N PHE A 116 -12.18 1.62 11.84
CA PHE A 116 -13.21 1.07 10.95
C PHE A 116 -14.48 0.76 11.73
N PRO A 117 -15.67 0.97 11.14
CA PRO A 117 -16.92 0.43 11.66
C PRO A 117 -16.81 -1.08 11.87
N LYS A 118 -17.51 -1.61 12.89
CA LYS A 118 -17.40 -3.04 13.25
C LYS A 118 -17.78 -3.95 12.08
N GLU A 119 -18.74 -3.54 11.27
CA GLU A 119 -19.28 -4.26 10.11
C GLU A 119 -18.24 -4.46 9.00
N TYR A 120 -17.22 -3.59 8.94
CA TYR A 120 -16.13 -3.67 7.96
C TYR A 120 -14.87 -4.33 8.51
N ARG A 121 -14.89 -4.83 9.75
CA ARG A 121 -13.74 -5.50 10.39
C ARG A 121 -13.81 -7.01 10.16
N PHE A 122 -13.16 -7.48 9.12
CA PHE A 122 -13.07 -8.92 8.79
C PHE A 122 -11.61 -9.37 8.72
N HIS A 123 -11.39 -10.68 8.78
CA HIS A 123 -10.04 -11.27 8.74
C HIS A 123 -9.43 -11.19 7.35
N PHE A 124 -8.85 -10.04 7.04
CA PHE A 124 -8.13 -9.76 5.81
C PHE A 124 -6.83 -9.02 6.12
N ASN A 125 -5.70 -9.60 5.72
CA ASN A 125 -4.35 -9.14 6.11
C ASN A 125 -3.57 -8.48 4.96
N ALA A 126 -4.22 -8.09 3.87
CA ALA A 126 -3.58 -7.42 2.75
C ALA A 126 -4.02 -5.96 2.59
N HIS A 127 -4.57 -5.36 3.65
CA HIS A 127 -4.88 -3.93 3.68
C HIS A 127 -3.59 -3.11 3.77
N ASN A 128 -3.61 -1.91 3.22
CA ASN A 128 -2.47 -1.02 3.18
C ASN A 128 -2.85 0.37 3.70
N MET A 129 -1.99 0.93 4.53
CA MET A 129 -2.09 2.30 5.06
C MET A 129 -0.71 2.94 5.13
N ILE A 130 -0.64 4.23 5.40
CA ILE A 130 0.61 4.96 5.62
C ILE A 130 0.68 5.38 7.08
N VAL A 131 1.83 5.12 7.71
CA VAL A 131 2.19 5.76 8.97
C VAL A 131 3.10 6.93 8.62
N PHE A 132 2.66 8.17 8.91
CA PHE A 132 3.38 9.36 8.45
C PHE A 132 3.93 10.22 9.57
N GLY A 133 3.65 9.88 10.83
CA GLY A 133 4.17 10.60 11.99
C GLY A 133 3.82 9.91 13.30
N LYS A 134 4.27 10.52 14.37
CA LYS A 134 3.95 10.12 15.76
C LYS A 134 3.82 11.36 16.61
N GLU A 135 2.75 11.45 17.38
CA GLU A 135 2.49 12.47 18.37
C GLU A 135 2.18 11.78 19.69
N ASP A 136 2.93 12.11 20.73
CA ASP A 136 2.88 11.46 22.04
C ASP A 136 2.98 9.92 21.91
N ASP A 137 1.94 9.20 22.33
CA ASP A 137 1.83 7.74 22.27
C ASP A 137 1.08 7.23 21.02
N ARG A 138 0.67 8.12 20.10
CA ARG A 138 -0.15 7.78 18.93
C ARG A 138 0.62 7.93 17.63
N TYR A 139 0.45 6.96 16.75
CA TYR A 139 0.93 7.01 15.37
C TYR A 139 -0.12 7.65 14.47
N LEU A 140 0.30 8.62 13.68
CA LEU A 140 -0.54 9.29 12.69
C LEU A 140 -0.69 8.41 11.45
N ILE A 141 -1.92 8.13 11.08
CA ILE A 141 -2.28 7.19 10.03
C ILE A 141 -2.99 7.92 8.89
N SER A 142 -2.50 7.72 7.68
CA SER A 142 -3.22 8.02 6.44
C SER A 142 -3.67 6.69 5.82
N ASP A 143 -4.93 6.36 6.06
CA ASP A 143 -5.57 5.24 5.36
C ASP A 143 -6.36 5.83 4.18
N PRO A 144 -5.98 5.52 2.92
CA PRO A 144 -6.60 6.19 1.77
C PRO A 144 -8.10 5.93 1.61
N VAL A 145 -8.65 4.87 2.20
CA VAL A 145 -10.10 4.62 2.13
C VAL A 145 -10.91 5.47 3.11
N MET A 146 -10.23 6.22 3.99
CA MET A 146 -10.84 7.18 4.90
C MET A 146 -10.78 8.59 4.31
N GLU A 147 -11.73 9.45 4.65
CA GLU A 147 -11.76 10.86 4.21
C GLU A 147 -10.64 11.69 4.85
N THR A 148 -10.31 11.39 6.10
CA THR A 148 -9.35 12.16 6.90
C THR A 148 -8.32 11.24 7.54
N PRO A 149 -7.12 11.77 7.86
CA PRO A 149 -6.17 11.06 8.69
C PRO A 149 -6.76 10.64 10.04
N THR A 150 -6.24 9.57 10.59
CA THR A 150 -6.60 9.04 11.89
C THR A 150 -5.35 8.69 12.69
N SER A 151 -5.49 8.05 13.83
CA SER A 151 -4.36 7.63 14.64
C SER A 151 -4.61 6.29 15.32
N LEU A 152 -3.52 5.57 15.62
CA LEU A 152 -3.52 4.34 16.40
C LEU A 152 -2.53 4.45 17.55
N THR A 153 -2.87 3.86 18.70
CA THR A 153 -1.90 3.64 19.77
C THR A 153 -0.84 2.61 19.35
N ASP A 154 0.28 2.54 20.05
CA ASP A 154 1.29 1.51 19.79
C ASP A 154 0.70 0.09 19.85
N TYR A 155 -0.11 -0.19 20.87
CA TYR A 155 -0.74 -1.49 21.01
C TYR A 155 -1.62 -1.86 19.81
N GLU A 156 -2.46 -0.93 19.35
CA GLU A 156 -3.34 -1.13 18.19
C GLU A 156 -2.52 -1.33 16.91
N LEU A 157 -1.51 -0.49 16.70
CA LEU A 157 -0.65 -0.57 15.51
C LEU A 157 0.10 -1.91 15.46
N GLN A 158 0.63 -2.39 16.59
CA GLN A 158 1.31 -3.69 16.62
C GLN A 158 0.33 -4.84 16.34
N ARG A 159 -0.91 -4.77 16.82
CA ARG A 159 -1.93 -5.79 16.53
C ARG A 159 -2.23 -5.90 15.05
N VAL A 160 -2.42 -4.79 14.35
CA VAL A 160 -2.75 -4.81 12.90
C VAL A 160 -1.53 -5.17 12.06
N ARG A 161 -0.33 -4.70 12.41
CA ARG A 161 0.90 -4.99 11.68
C ARG A 161 1.39 -6.43 11.82
N PHE A 162 1.04 -7.12 12.91
CA PHE A 162 1.44 -8.50 13.19
C PHE A 162 0.25 -9.45 13.31
N ALA A 163 -0.85 -9.11 12.62
CA ALA A 163 -2.01 -10.01 12.50
C ALA A 163 -1.59 -11.35 11.90
N LYS A 164 -2.19 -12.44 12.40
CA LYS A 164 -1.91 -13.81 11.96
C LYS A 164 -2.90 -14.25 10.88
N GLY A 165 -2.56 -15.33 10.16
CA GLY A 165 -3.42 -15.94 9.15
C GLY A 165 -2.91 -15.76 7.72
N ALA A 166 -3.79 -15.98 6.75
CA ALA A 166 -3.46 -15.81 5.34
C ALA A 166 -3.00 -14.36 5.06
N PHE A 167 -1.99 -14.20 4.20
CA PHE A 167 -1.36 -12.92 3.88
C PHE A 167 -0.81 -12.15 5.10
N ALA A 168 -0.45 -12.85 6.19
CA ALA A 168 0.06 -12.22 7.41
C ALA A 168 1.08 -11.11 7.12
N PRO A 169 0.89 -9.91 7.66
CA PRO A 169 1.72 -8.74 7.33
C PRO A 169 3.17 -8.90 7.81
N ARG A 170 3.38 -9.53 8.96
CA ARG A 170 4.70 -9.68 9.58
C ARG A 170 5.43 -8.35 9.76
N GLY A 171 4.70 -7.32 10.17
CA GLY A 171 5.25 -5.97 10.32
C GLY A 171 5.76 -5.32 9.03
N GLN A 172 5.38 -5.83 7.85
CA GLN A 172 5.89 -5.33 6.56
C GLN A 172 5.72 -3.83 6.42
N ILE A 173 6.82 -3.18 6.05
CA ILE A 173 6.85 -1.78 5.67
C ILE A 173 7.50 -1.61 4.30
N TYR A 174 7.17 -0.50 3.63
CA TYR A 174 7.74 -0.12 2.35
C TYR A 174 7.64 1.38 2.12
N TYR A 175 8.62 1.94 1.39
CA TYR A 175 8.65 3.36 1.02
C TYR A 175 9.60 3.60 -0.16
N PRO A 176 9.45 4.70 -0.91
CA PRO A 176 10.44 5.14 -1.88
C PRO A 176 11.72 5.60 -1.16
N LYS A 177 12.89 5.11 -1.60
CA LYS A 177 14.19 5.40 -0.94
C LYS A 177 14.68 6.83 -1.16
N GLU A 178 14.19 7.50 -2.19
CA GLU A 178 14.62 8.84 -2.57
C GLU A 178 13.43 9.65 -3.10
N LYS A 179 13.53 10.96 -3.00
CA LYS A 179 12.63 11.88 -3.68
C LYS A 179 13.11 12.07 -5.11
N ARG A 180 12.19 11.97 -6.08
CA ARG A 180 12.51 12.13 -7.49
C ARG A 180 11.38 12.85 -8.21
N ILE A 181 11.69 13.95 -8.87
CA ILE A 181 10.74 14.65 -9.74
C ILE A 181 10.50 13.75 -10.96
N VAL A 182 9.26 13.38 -11.17
CA VAL A 182 8.83 12.59 -12.33
C VAL A 182 8.37 13.54 -13.44
N THR A 183 9.06 13.51 -14.57
CA THR A 183 8.71 14.34 -15.74
C THR A 183 7.48 13.79 -16.47
N ASP A 184 6.81 14.64 -17.26
CA ASP A 184 5.66 14.22 -18.07
C ASP A 184 6.05 13.17 -19.10
N GLU A 185 7.24 13.25 -19.66
CA GLU A 185 7.77 12.23 -20.59
C GLU A 185 7.95 10.86 -19.89
N GLN A 186 8.52 10.84 -18.69
CA GLN A 186 8.69 9.63 -17.90
C GLN A 186 7.33 9.05 -17.50
N MET A 187 6.38 9.90 -17.12
CA MET A 187 5.02 9.48 -16.80
C MET A 187 4.36 8.83 -18.03
N ALA A 188 4.43 9.48 -19.20
CA ALA A 188 3.87 8.94 -20.45
C ALA A 188 4.49 7.59 -20.84
N LYS A 189 5.81 7.47 -20.77
CA LYS A 189 6.51 6.17 -20.99
C LYS A 189 6.03 5.09 -20.03
N SER A 190 5.83 5.45 -18.76
CA SER A 190 5.37 4.52 -17.73
C SER A 190 3.93 4.05 -17.96
N ILE A 191 3.05 4.95 -18.42
CA ILE A 191 1.67 4.62 -18.81
C ILE A 191 1.67 3.61 -19.95
N VAL A 192 2.42 3.87 -21.03
CA VAL A 192 2.53 2.95 -22.18
C VAL A 192 3.06 1.58 -21.74
N LYS A 193 4.07 1.55 -20.87
CA LYS A 193 4.61 0.30 -20.31
C LYS A 193 3.56 -0.46 -19.50
N GLY A 194 2.76 0.24 -18.70
CA GLY A 194 1.65 -0.32 -17.94
C GLY A 194 0.58 -0.94 -18.84
N ILE A 195 0.15 -0.21 -19.89
CA ILE A 195 -0.81 -0.70 -20.90
C ILE A 195 -0.29 -1.98 -21.56
N LYS A 196 0.94 -1.97 -22.10
CA LYS A 196 1.54 -3.14 -22.75
C LYS A 196 1.58 -4.36 -21.82
N ARG A 197 1.92 -4.16 -20.54
CA ARG A 197 1.95 -5.24 -19.56
C ARG A 197 0.54 -5.77 -19.26
N ASN A 198 -0.46 -4.89 -19.10
CA ASN A 198 -1.85 -5.32 -18.91
C ASN A 198 -2.33 -6.17 -20.09
N VAL A 199 -2.13 -5.70 -21.31
CA VAL A 199 -2.50 -6.44 -22.52
C VAL A 199 -1.81 -7.82 -22.55
N THR A 200 -0.51 -7.87 -22.26
CA THR A 200 0.23 -9.14 -22.22
C THR A 200 -0.35 -10.11 -21.19
N HIS A 201 -0.67 -9.61 -19.99
CA HIS A 201 -1.25 -10.44 -18.92
C HIS A 201 -2.64 -10.96 -19.28
N MET A 202 -3.47 -10.13 -19.93
CA MET A 202 -4.83 -10.51 -20.28
C MET A 202 -4.92 -11.46 -21.48
N ILE A 203 -3.93 -11.45 -22.38
CA ILE A 203 -3.94 -12.28 -23.58
C ILE A 203 -3.14 -13.57 -23.41
N ARG A 204 -2.04 -13.54 -22.64
CA ARG A 204 -1.07 -14.64 -22.58
C ARG A 204 -1.20 -15.53 -21.35
N ILE A 205 -1.98 -15.13 -20.37
CA ILE A 205 -2.25 -15.96 -19.19
C ILE A 205 -3.67 -16.47 -19.33
N PRO A 206 -3.87 -17.74 -19.76
CA PRO A 206 -5.19 -18.35 -19.90
C PRO A 206 -5.88 -18.55 -18.55
#